data_e9cf27cef5df58d545fa5d8954c249c2
#
_entry.id   e9cf27cef5df58d545fa5d8954c249c2
#
_cell.length_a   1.000
_cell.length_b   1.000
_cell.length_c   1.000
_cell.angle_alpha   90.00
_cell.angle_beta   90.00
_cell.angle_gamma   90.00
#
_symmetry.space_group_name_H-M   'P 1'
#
loop_
_entity.id
_entity.type
_entity.pdbx_description
1 polymer ?
#
loop_
_entity_poly.entity_id
_entity_poly.type
_entity_poly.pdbx_seq_one_letter_code
_entity_poly.pdbx_strand_id
1 'polypeptide(L)'
;MISIYPTIYHTFQCKADRCENTCCQLWTIDIDETTAERYHAMTGPLGESLRQAITVDDEGSHFVFSKEQPMCPLLNENGLCKVVLELGEEGLCDTCHMHPRFYKYIEDLELCGVGLSCEASVELLTEDMQSNQVIFTIEDDNGEFSPDERLTIQNIFELLAFDIDPALFQYIPSPDAQYYTRLLDLYGTTEPIDEEWTAQISALSHDIDKLTTSVQTYVATHDMSLFNKVFQYILYRQIDMLADYSLESILSYARDGVEYILITSVIEGSPLKQVARWSQQIEYDEDNVELLLQHYDSLQ
;
A
#
# COMPACT_ATOMS: atom_id res chain seq x y z
N MET A 1 -8.99 -24.22 -1.41
CA MET A 1 -8.32 -23.01 -0.94
C MET A 1 -9.41 -22.00 -0.62
N ILE A 2 -9.21 -21.18 0.40
CA ILE A 2 -10.15 -20.14 0.81
C ILE A 2 -9.49 -18.81 0.43
N SER A 3 -10.16 -18.02 -0.41
CA SER A 3 -9.66 -16.71 -0.83
C SER A 3 -10.48 -15.59 -0.19
N ILE A 4 -9.81 -14.62 0.42
CA ILE A 4 -10.42 -13.50 1.13
C ILE A 4 -10.10 -12.20 0.38
N TYR A 5 -11.12 -11.38 0.15
CA TYR A 5 -11.01 -10.13 -0.60
C TYR A 5 -11.63 -8.97 0.20
N PRO A 6 -10.98 -7.82 0.33
CA PRO A 6 -11.69 -6.61 0.74
C PRO A 6 -12.72 -6.25 -0.32
N THR A 7 -13.88 -5.76 0.07
CA THR A 7 -14.99 -5.42 -0.86
C THR A 7 -14.56 -4.48 -1.99
N ILE A 8 -13.55 -3.66 -1.76
CA ILE A 8 -12.99 -2.74 -2.75
C ILE A 8 -12.22 -3.45 -3.89
N TYR A 9 -11.81 -4.71 -3.70
CA TYR A 9 -11.00 -5.45 -4.68
C TYR A 9 -11.72 -5.59 -6.03
N HIS A 10 -12.99 -5.99 -6.00
CA HIS A 10 -13.77 -6.24 -7.22
C HIS A 10 -14.28 -4.96 -7.89
N THR A 11 -14.30 -3.84 -7.17
CA THR A 11 -14.72 -2.53 -7.70
C THR A 11 -13.56 -1.67 -8.15
N PHE A 12 -12.32 -2.12 -7.90
CA PHE A 12 -11.13 -1.38 -8.26
C PHE A 12 -11.02 -1.16 -9.78
N GLN A 13 -10.79 0.10 -10.15
CA GLN A 13 -10.48 0.53 -11.51
C GLN A 13 -9.37 1.58 -11.49
N CYS A 14 -8.38 1.42 -12.36
CA CYS A 14 -7.30 2.39 -12.50
C CYS A 14 -7.85 3.76 -12.96
N LYS A 15 -7.39 4.84 -12.33
CA LYS A 15 -7.76 6.23 -12.65
C LYS A 15 -7.02 6.78 -13.88
N ALA A 16 -5.95 6.11 -14.31
CA ALA A 16 -5.09 6.51 -15.43
C ALA A 16 -4.56 7.96 -15.29
N ASP A 17 -4.90 8.84 -16.24
CA ASP A 17 -4.50 10.25 -16.28
C ASP A 17 -5.10 11.13 -15.17
N ARG A 18 -6.02 10.61 -14.38
CA ARG A 18 -6.65 11.34 -13.26
C ARG A 18 -5.89 11.21 -11.95
N CYS A 19 -4.82 10.41 -11.90
CA CYS A 19 -3.96 10.31 -10.71
C CYS A 19 -3.14 11.58 -10.54
N GLU A 20 -3.08 12.12 -9.31
CA GLU A 20 -2.15 13.19 -8.94
C GLU A 20 -0.74 12.63 -8.77
N ASN A 21 -0.63 11.42 -8.18
CA ASN A 21 0.59 10.65 -8.02
C ASN A 21 0.47 9.33 -8.78
N THR A 22 0.87 9.34 -10.06
CA THR A 22 0.80 8.12 -10.87
C THR A 22 1.82 7.07 -10.41
N CYS A 23 1.43 5.79 -10.42
CA CYS A 23 2.35 4.66 -10.24
C CYS A 23 3.27 4.41 -11.45
N CYS A 24 3.03 5.09 -12.58
CA CYS A 24 3.88 5.02 -13.78
C CYS A 24 5.10 5.95 -13.67
N GLN A 25 5.80 5.92 -12.51
CA GLN A 25 6.98 6.75 -12.23
C GLN A 25 7.86 6.14 -11.13
N LEU A 26 9.15 6.47 -11.16
CA LEU A 26 10.13 6.33 -10.08
C LEU A 26 10.54 4.92 -9.64
N TRP A 27 9.95 3.85 -10.13
CA TRP A 27 10.32 2.48 -9.76
C TRP A 27 10.56 1.60 -10.98
N THR A 28 11.45 0.63 -10.85
CA THR A 28 11.74 -0.34 -11.91
C THR A 28 10.54 -1.25 -12.10
N ILE A 29 10.09 -1.43 -13.34
CA ILE A 29 8.96 -2.29 -13.69
C ILE A 29 9.50 -3.51 -14.42
N ASP A 30 9.47 -4.65 -13.78
CA ASP A 30 9.86 -5.92 -14.38
C ASP A 30 8.86 -6.35 -15.45
N ILE A 31 9.40 -6.87 -16.54
CA ILE A 31 8.61 -7.35 -17.67
C ILE A 31 8.81 -8.86 -17.76
N ASP A 32 7.73 -9.62 -17.63
CA ASP A 32 7.75 -11.06 -17.78
C ASP A 32 8.30 -11.47 -19.17
N GLU A 33 8.97 -12.65 -19.22
CA GLU A 33 9.68 -13.12 -20.42
C GLU A 33 8.76 -13.17 -21.65
N THR A 34 7.54 -13.67 -21.47
CA THR A 34 6.55 -13.80 -22.57
C THR A 34 6.19 -12.45 -23.14
N THR A 35 5.96 -11.45 -22.27
CA THR A 35 5.63 -10.09 -22.69
C THR A 35 6.85 -9.39 -23.28
N ALA A 36 8.05 -9.60 -22.74
CA ALA A 36 9.28 -9.05 -23.31
C ALA A 36 9.52 -9.55 -24.73
N GLU A 37 9.36 -10.85 -24.99
CA GLU A 37 9.44 -11.42 -26.34
C GLU A 37 8.40 -10.79 -27.28
N ARG A 38 7.16 -10.66 -26.83
CA ARG A 38 6.08 -10.03 -27.60
C ARG A 38 6.41 -8.57 -27.93
N TYR A 39 6.93 -7.80 -26.97
CA TYR A 39 7.32 -6.41 -27.16
C TYR A 39 8.49 -6.26 -28.15
N HIS A 40 9.49 -7.13 -28.06
CA HIS A 40 10.63 -7.13 -28.99
C HIS A 40 10.23 -7.48 -30.42
N ALA A 41 9.29 -8.40 -30.59
CA ALA A 41 8.79 -8.81 -31.92
C ALA A 41 7.84 -7.80 -32.57
N MET A 42 7.32 -6.84 -31.78
CA MET A 42 6.34 -5.86 -32.25
C MET A 42 6.95 -4.87 -33.25
N THR A 43 6.21 -4.59 -34.32
CA THR A 43 6.59 -3.63 -35.36
C THR A 43 5.77 -2.34 -35.28
N GLY A 44 6.22 -1.30 -35.97
CA GLY A 44 5.55 0.00 -35.97
C GLY A 44 5.95 0.91 -34.79
N PRO A 45 5.28 2.08 -34.66
CA PRO A 45 5.69 3.12 -33.72
C PRO A 45 5.67 2.67 -32.25
N LEU A 46 4.67 1.86 -31.83
CA LEU A 46 4.62 1.33 -30.48
C LEU A 46 5.80 0.34 -30.24
N GLY A 47 6.08 -0.57 -31.19
CA GLY A 47 7.20 -1.49 -31.07
C GLY A 47 8.56 -0.77 -30.98
N GLU A 48 8.72 0.33 -31.69
CA GLU A 48 9.92 1.19 -31.57
C GLU A 48 10.01 1.83 -30.18
N SER A 49 8.91 2.38 -29.68
CA SER A 49 8.84 2.98 -28.33
C SER A 49 9.14 1.97 -27.24
N LEU A 50 8.60 0.74 -27.34
CA LEU A 50 8.83 -0.36 -26.40
C LEU A 50 10.32 -0.75 -26.38
N ARG A 51 10.94 -0.99 -27.55
CA ARG A 51 12.37 -1.35 -27.61
C ARG A 51 13.30 -0.27 -27.09
N GLN A 52 12.90 1.00 -27.17
CA GLN A 52 13.67 2.12 -26.57
C GLN A 52 13.49 2.22 -25.05
N ALA A 53 12.34 1.79 -24.54
CA ALA A 53 12.00 1.87 -23.13
C ALA A 53 12.53 0.67 -22.32
N ILE A 54 12.77 -0.48 -22.98
CA ILE A 54 13.19 -1.72 -22.32
C ILE A 54 14.71 -1.73 -22.15
N THR A 55 15.14 -1.99 -20.93
CA THR A 55 16.52 -2.36 -20.59
C THR A 55 16.56 -3.85 -20.27
N VAL A 56 17.67 -4.49 -20.62
CA VAL A 56 17.91 -5.92 -20.34
C VAL A 56 19.24 -6.05 -19.62
N ASP A 57 19.24 -6.73 -18.48
CA ASP A 57 20.41 -7.07 -17.70
C ASP A 57 20.35 -8.51 -17.17
N ASP A 58 21.16 -8.81 -16.15
CA ASP A 58 21.23 -10.16 -15.55
C ASP A 58 19.94 -10.54 -14.78
N GLU A 59 19.11 -9.55 -14.39
CA GLU A 59 17.84 -9.74 -13.69
C GLU A 59 16.66 -9.88 -14.66
N GLY A 60 16.83 -9.54 -15.94
CA GLY A 60 15.82 -9.71 -16.97
C GLY A 60 15.52 -8.44 -17.77
N SER A 61 14.28 -8.34 -18.26
CA SER A 61 13.79 -7.18 -19.02
C SER A 61 12.95 -6.28 -18.13
N HIS A 62 13.21 -4.97 -18.17
CA HIS A 62 12.47 -4.01 -17.34
C HIS A 62 12.41 -2.61 -17.96
N PHE A 63 11.42 -1.83 -17.53
CA PHE A 63 11.36 -0.40 -17.77
C PHE A 63 12.10 0.30 -16.65
N VAL A 64 13.15 1.07 -16.99
CA VAL A 64 13.94 1.82 -16.02
C VAL A 64 13.61 3.29 -16.07
N PHE A 65 13.55 3.88 -14.91
CA PHE A 65 13.33 5.30 -14.69
C PHE A 65 14.59 5.94 -14.11
N SER A 66 14.80 7.21 -14.40
CA SER A 66 15.90 7.96 -13.81
C SER A 66 15.38 9.27 -13.18
N LYS A 67 16.23 9.92 -12.38
CA LYS A 67 15.87 11.26 -11.84
C LYS A 67 15.61 12.29 -12.94
N GLU A 68 16.27 12.15 -14.10
CA GLU A 68 16.09 13.01 -15.27
C GLU A 68 14.82 12.64 -16.06
N GLN A 69 14.39 11.40 -16.01
CA GLN A 69 13.19 10.87 -16.66
C GLN A 69 12.40 10.01 -15.70
N PRO A 70 11.70 10.64 -14.74
CA PRO A 70 10.99 9.91 -13.68
C PRO A 70 9.69 9.26 -14.16
N MET A 71 9.14 9.66 -15.29
CA MET A 71 7.89 9.17 -15.85
C MET A 71 8.12 8.01 -16.83
N CYS A 72 7.17 7.07 -16.87
CA CYS A 72 7.19 5.98 -17.84
C CYS A 72 7.27 6.52 -19.28
N PRO A 73 8.26 6.10 -20.08
CA PRO A 73 8.41 6.57 -21.47
C PRO A 73 7.27 6.12 -22.39
N LEU A 74 6.43 5.20 -21.93
CA LEU A 74 5.25 4.73 -22.63
C LEU A 74 3.99 5.57 -22.32
N LEU A 75 4.07 6.57 -21.45
CA LEU A 75 3.01 7.56 -21.33
C LEU A 75 3.01 8.51 -22.53
N ASN A 76 1.82 8.86 -22.99
CA ASN A 76 1.67 9.93 -23.98
C ASN A 76 1.64 11.30 -23.27
N GLU A 77 1.51 12.38 -24.05
CA GLU A 77 1.43 13.77 -23.54
C GLU A 77 0.24 14.04 -22.60
N ASN A 78 -0.77 13.18 -22.63
CA ASN A 78 -1.95 13.27 -21.77
C ASN A 78 -1.85 12.34 -20.53
N GLY A 79 -0.70 11.71 -20.27
CA GLY A 79 -0.52 10.79 -19.16
C GLY A 79 -1.15 9.40 -19.34
N LEU A 80 -1.57 9.05 -20.56
CA LEU A 80 -2.18 7.75 -20.88
C LEU A 80 -1.14 6.76 -21.40
N CYS A 81 -1.22 5.51 -20.97
CA CYS A 81 -0.32 4.45 -21.41
C CYS A 81 -0.56 4.08 -22.88
N LYS A 82 0.48 4.18 -23.72
CA LYS A 82 0.42 3.82 -25.13
C LYS A 82 0.11 2.35 -25.37
N VAL A 83 0.58 1.47 -24.46
CA VAL A 83 0.29 0.02 -24.53
C VAL A 83 -1.21 -0.21 -24.36
N VAL A 84 -1.82 0.37 -23.34
CA VAL A 84 -3.28 0.25 -23.11
C VAL A 84 -4.08 0.84 -24.25
N LEU A 85 -3.66 2.00 -24.79
CA LEU A 85 -4.37 2.66 -25.87
C LEU A 85 -4.37 1.85 -27.19
N GLU A 86 -3.28 1.13 -27.47
CA GLU A 86 -3.14 0.40 -28.74
C GLU A 86 -3.49 -1.10 -28.63
N LEU A 87 -3.27 -1.72 -27.47
CA LEU A 87 -3.41 -3.15 -27.28
C LEU A 87 -4.46 -3.56 -26.21
N GLY A 88 -5.01 -2.60 -25.46
CA GLY A 88 -5.84 -2.90 -24.29
C GLY A 88 -5.01 -3.27 -23.06
N GLU A 89 -5.68 -3.56 -21.93
CA GLU A 89 -5.03 -3.97 -20.68
C GLU A 89 -4.32 -5.33 -20.81
N GLU A 90 -4.80 -6.21 -21.66
CA GLU A 90 -4.16 -7.49 -22.00
C GLU A 90 -2.80 -7.34 -22.72
N GLY A 91 -2.51 -6.13 -23.19
CA GLY A 91 -1.21 -5.76 -23.76
C GLY A 91 -0.13 -5.48 -22.72
N LEU A 92 -0.48 -5.26 -21.46
CA LEU A 92 0.45 -4.96 -20.38
C LEU A 92 1.33 -6.16 -20.00
N CYS A 93 2.49 -5.90 -19.40
CA CYS A 93 3.24 -6.92 -18.68
C CYS A 93 2.55 -7.25 -17.34
N ASP A 94 2.89 -8.39 -16.75
CA ASP A 94 2.24 -8.86 -15.52
C ASP A 94 2.31 -7.84 -14.40
N THR A 95 3.46 -7.21 -14.17
CA THR A 95 3.63 -6.17 -13.15
C THR A 95 2.66 -5.01 -13.34
N CYS A 96 2.55 -4.46 -14.55
CA CYS A 96 1.62 -3.37 -14.83
C CYS A 96 0.16 -3.80 -14.77
N HIS A 97 -0.16 -5.02 -15.23
CA HIS A 97 -1.51 -5.57 -15.23
C HIS A 97 -2.02 -5.86 -13.82
N MET A 98 -1.14 -6.42 -12.98
CA MET A 98 -1.48 -6.80 -11.61
C MET A 98 -1.52 -5.61 -10.66
N HIS A 99 -0.69 -4.59 -10.88
CA HIS A 99 -0.66 -3.43 -9.98
C HIS A 99 -2.04 -2.73 -9.86
N PRO A 100 -2.47 -2.40 -8.64
CA PRO A 100 -1.85 -2.53 -7.33
C PRO A 100 -2.23 -3.81 -6.57
N ARG A 101 -2.67 -4.87 -7.24
CA ARG A 101 -3.13 -6.09 -6.59
C ARG A 101 -1.97 -6.82 -5.92
N PHE A 102 -2.26 -7.43 -4.77
CA PHE A 102 -1.35 -8.33 -4.07
C PHE A 102 -2.06 -9.62 -3.69
N TYR A 103 -1.28 -10.68 -3.53
CA TYR A 103 -1.70 -11.98 -3.09
C TYR A 103 -0.73 -12.46 -2.04
N LYS A 104 -1.23 -12.88 -0.88
CA LYS A 104 -0.43 -13.39 0.23
C LYS A 104 -1.06 -14.66 0.76
N TYR A 105 -0.25 -15.53 1.33
CA TYR A 105 -0.67 -16.86 1.71
C TYR A 105 -0.28 -17.12 3.16
N ILE A 106 -1.23 -17.62 3.94
CA ILE A 106 -0.99 -18.11 5.29
C ILE A 106 -1.88 -19.33 5.53
N GLU A 107 -1.28 -20.47 5.91
CA GLU A 107 -1.97 -21.74 6.06
C GLU A 107 -2.80 -22.08 4.80
N ASP A 108 -4.11 -22.26 4.93
CA ASP A 108 -5.02 -22.58 3.82
C ASP A 108 -5.74 -21.34 3.24
N LEU A 109 -5.34 -20.15 3.69
CA LEU A 109 -5.93 -18.87 3.26
C LEU A 109 -5.06 -18.18 2.19
N GLU A 110 -5.71 -17.68 1.15
CA GLU A 110 -5.18 -16.71 0.20
C GLU A 110 -5.79 -15.34 0.53
N LEU A 111 -4.93 -14.37 0.82
CA LEU A 111 -5.32 -12.99 1.13
C LEU A 111 -5.09 -12.13 -0.11
N CYS A 112 -6.16 -11.71 -0.76
CA CYS A 112 -6.12 -10.88 -1.95
C CYS A 112 -6.41 -9.41 -1.60
N GLY A 113 -5.74 -8.47 -2.25
CA GLY A 113 -6.01 -7.06 -1.96
C GLY A 113 -5.54 -6.11 -3.05
N VAL A 114 -5.77 -4.81 -2.82
CA VAL A 114 -5.26 -3.71 -3.63
C VAL A 114 -4.41 -2.80 -2.76
N GLY A 115 -3.15 -2.60 -3.16
CA GLY A 115 -2.16 -1.85 -2.37
C GLY A 115 -2.55 -0.39 -2.16
N LEU A 116 -2.27 0.13 -0.98
CA LEU A 116 -2.57 1.51 -0.60
C LEU A 116 -1.63 2.54 -1.26
N SER A 117 -0.56 2.12 -1.91
CA SER A 117 0.29 2.99 -2.74
C SER A 117 -0.46 3.61 -3.93
N CYS A 118 -1.60 3.04 -4.30
CA CYS A 118 -2.47 3.51 -5.37
C CYS A 118 -3.56 4.45 -4.83
N GLU A 119 -3.64 5.66 -5.36
CA GLU A 119 -4.67 6.64 -4.98
C GLU A 119 -6.09 6.10 -5.12
N ALA A 120 -6.39 5.37 -6.20
CA ALA A 120 -7.71 4.81 -6.42
C ALA A 120 -8.08 3.79 -5.33
N SER A 121 -7.11 3.00 -4.85
CA SER A 121 -7.34 2.06 -3.74
C SER A 121 -7.69 2.79 -2.44
N VAL A 122 -6.98 3.89 -2.14
CA VAL A 122 -7.23 4.69 -0.93
C VAL A 122 -8.59 5.41 -1.02
N GLU A 123 -8.95 5.95 -2.17
CA GLU A 123 -10.27 6.56 -2.39
C GLU A 123 -11.41 5.56 -2.15
N LEU A 124 -11.29 4.34 -2.68
CA LEU A 124 -12.28 3.28 -2.47
C LEU A 124 -12.47 2.91 -1.00
N LEU A 125 -11.38 2.94 -0.18
CA LEU A 125 -11.52 2.74 1.26
C LEU A 125 -12.39 3.80 1.94
N THR A 126 -12.50 5.00 1.37
CA THR A 126 -13.29 6.10 1.92
C THR A 126 -14.75 6.09 1.45
N GLU A 127 -15.09 5.41 0.34
CA GLU A 127 -16.43 5.46 -0.25
C GLU A 127 -17.53 4.90 0.68
N ASP A 128 -17.21 3.89 1.50
CA ASP A 128 -18.13 3.41 2.53
C ASP A 128 -18.01 4.24 3.82
N MET A 129 -18.53 5.47 3.79
CA MET A 129 -18.54 6.37 4.94
C MET A 129 -19.47 5.92 6.08
N GLN A 130 -20.30 4.88 5.86
CA GLN A 130 -21.23 4.40 6.89
C GLN A 130 -20.58 3.35 7.81
N SER A 131 -19.47 2.76 7.39
CA SER A 131 -18.74 1.78 8.18
C SER A 131 -17.41 2.35 8.68
N ASN A 132 -17.11 2.11 9.95
CA ASN A 132 -15.80 2.37 10.54
C ASN A 132 -14.87 1.15 10.40
N GLN A 133 -15.24 0.16 9.61
CA GLN A 133 -14.52 -1.10 9.45
C GLN A 133 -14.33 -1.42 7.97
N VAL A 134 -13.23 -2.13 7.67
CA VAL A 134 -13.04 -2.77 6.38
C VAL A 134 -13.87 -4.06 6.37
N ILE A 135 -14.63 -4.24 5.31
CA ILE A 135 -15.45 -5.44 5.10
C ILE A 135 -14.79 -6.30 4.03
N PHE A 136 -14.75 -7.59 4.29
CA PHE A 136 -14.18 -8.59 3.40
C PHE A 136 -15.27 -9.55 2.91
N THR A 137 -15.04 -10.12 1.72
CA THR A 137 -15.79 -11.23 1.15
C THR A 137 -14.90 -12.47 1.14
N ILE A 138 -15.52 -13.63 1.11
CA ILE A 138 -14.85 -14.92 1.13
C ILE A 138 -15.29 -15.75 -0.06
N GLU A 139 -14.35 -16.39 -0.74
CA GLU A 139 -14.60 -17.38 -1.78
C GLU A 139 -13.97 -18.70 -1.36
N ASP A 140 -14.70 -19.79 -1.53
CA ASP A 140 -14.32 -21.10 -1.06
C ASP A 140 -14.66 -22.17 -2.09
N ASP A 141 -13.65 -22.89 -2.55
CA ASP A 141 -13.80 -24.00 -3.51
C ASP A 141 -14.62 -25.17 -2.94
N ASN A 142 -14.68 -25.30 -1.59
CA ASN A 142 -15.36 -26.40 -0.91
C ASN A 142 -16.84 -26.07 -0.59
N GLY A 143 -17.26 -24.82 -0.72
CA GLY A 143 -18.63 -24.38 -0.43
C GLY A 143 -18.97 -24.38 1.07
N GLU A 144 -17.99 -24.20 1.93
CA GLU A 144 -18.17 -24.10 3.39
C GLU A 144 -18.73 -22.75 3.80
N PHE A 145 -18.46 -21.69 3.00
CA PHE A 145 -18.91 -20.32 3.23
C PHE A 145 -19.95 -19.88 2.21
N SER A 146 -20.85 -19.00 2.64
CA SER A 146 -21.83 -18.38 1.76
C SER A 146 -21.20 -17.27 0.92
N PRO A 147 -21.49 -17.14 -0.39
CA PRO A 147 -21.00 -16.04 -1.22
C PRO A 147 -21.43 -14.64 -0.72
N ASP A 148 -22.50 -14.58 0.09
CA ASP A 148 -22.98 -13.34 0.70
C ASP A 148 -22.36 -13.06 2.08
N GLU A 149 -21.50 -13.95 2.57
CA GLU A 149 -20.85 -13.79 3.87
C GLU A 149 -19.93 -12.58 3.88
N ARG A 150 -20.00 -11.82 4.96
CA ARG A 150 -19.21 -10.60 5.16
C ARG A 150 -18.39 -10.77 6.42
N LEU A 151 -17.08 -10.61 6.27
CA LEU A 151 -16.12 -10.75 7.34
C LEU A 151 -15.56 -9.38 7.74
N THR A 152 -15.16 -9.28 9.00
CA THR A 152 -14.31 -8.21 9.52
C THR A 152 -12.89 -8.73 9.69
N ILE A 153 -11.94 -7.85 9.97
CA ILE A 153 -10.56 -8.26 10.29
C ILE A 153 -10.53 -9.25 11.47
N GLN A 154 -11.38 -9.06 12.47
CA GLN A 154 -11.51 -9.99 13.60
C GLN A 154 -11.88 -11.40 13.14
N ASN A 155 -12.86 -11.55 12.25
CA ASN A 155 -13.25 -12.87 11.74
C ASN A 155 -12.12 -13.56 11.00
N ILE A 156 -11.26 -12.81 10.29
CA ILE A 156 -10.09 -13.39 9.61
C ILE A 156 -9.10 -13.96 10.63
N PHE A 157 -8.83 -13.23 11.72
CA PHE A 157 -7.99 -13.75 12.81
C PHE A 157 -8.62 -14.95 13.54
N GLU A 158 -9.95 -14.99 13.68
CA GLU A 158 -10.69 -16.14 14.21
C GLU A 158 -10.54 -17.39 13.31
N LEU A 159 -10.54 -17.21 11.96
CA LEU A 159 -10.26 -18.30 11.02
C LEU A 159 -8.86 -18.89 11.20
N LEU A 160 -7.89 -18.07 11.60
CA LEU A 160 -6.53 -18.47 11.95
C LEU A 160 -6.38 -18.96 13.38
N ALA A 161 -7.50 -19.23 14.06
CA ALA A 161 -7.56 -19.69 15.44
C ALA A 161 -6.96 -18.74 16.51
N PHE A 162 -6.89 -17.44 16.20
CA PHE A 162 -6.54 -16.42 17.18
C PHE A 162 -7.80 -15.93 17.92
N ASP A 163 -7.79 -16.03 19.24
CA ASP A 163 -8.80 -15.42 20.13
C ASP A 163 -8.26 -14.08 20.63
N ILE A 164 -8.65 -13.00 19.95
CA ILE A 164 -8.11 -11.65 20.15
C ILE A 164 -9.21 -10.72 20.64
N ASP A 165 -8.89 -9.87 21.63
CA ASP A 165 -9.80 -8.80 22.06
C ASP A 165 -10.16 -7.90 20.87
N PRO A 166 -11.45 -7.78 20.51
CA PRO A 166 -11.89 -6.91 19.40
C PRO A 166 -11.40 -5.46 19.49
N ALA A 167 -11.11 -4.98 20.71
CA ALA A 167 -10.58 -3.63 20.90
C ALA A 167 -9.20 -3.43 20.26
N LEU A 168 -8.41 -4.50 20.07
CA LEU A 168 -7.09 -4.43 19.42
C LEU A 168 -7.17 -4.16 17.91
N PHE A 169 -8.34 -4.38 17.29
CA PHE A 169 -8.61 -4.05 15.89
C PHE A 169 -9.15 -2.62 15.68
N GLN A 170 -9.12 -1.80 16.73
CA GLN A 170 -9.52 -0.40 16.67
C GLN A 170 -8.28 0.49 16.78
N TYR A 171 -8.13 1.41 15.83
CA TYR A 171 -7.11 2.43 15.94
C TYR A 171 -7.58 3.54 16.89
N ILE A 172 -6.77 3.79 17.91
CA ILE A 172 -6.98 4.87 18.88
C ILE A 172 -5.74 5.75 18.84
N PRO A 173 -5.84 7.00 18.34
CA PRO A 173 -4.72 7.93 18.32
C PRO A 173 -4.14 8.16 19.72
N SER A 174 -2.83 8.24 19.81
CA SER A 174 -2.12 8.46 21.08
C SER A 174 -1.16 9.67 21.00
N PRO A 175 -1.67 10.90 20.92
CA PRO A 175 -0.86 12.10 20.74
C PRO A 175 -0.01 12.39 21.99
N ASP A 176 1.23 11.91 21.98
CA ASP A 176 2.23 12.05 23.04
C ASP A 176 3.60 12.44 22.44
N ALA A 177 4.24 13.44 23.03
CA ALA A 177 5.49 13.99 22.52
C ALA A 177 6.66 12.99 22.55
N GLN A 178 6.75 12.16 23.60
CA GLN A 178 7.82 11.15 23.68
C GLN A 178 7.59 10.02 22.67
N TYR A 179 6.32 9.65 22.47
CA TYR A 179 5.95 8.66 21.47
C TYR A 179 6.32 9.17 20.06
N TYR A 180 5.95 10.40 19.72
CA TYR A 180 6.28 10.97 18.40
C TYR A 180 7.77 11.12 18.16
N THR A 181 8.55 11.45 19.21
CA THR A 181 10.01 11.46 19.08
C THR A 181 10.51 10.07 18.69
N ARG A 182 10.10 9.01 19.39
CA ARG A 182 10.53 7.63 19.08
C ARG A 182 10.05 7.16 17.70
N LEU A 183 8.82 7.49 17.34
CA LEU A 183 8.24 7.14 16.04
C LEU A 183 9.05 7.76 14.89
N LEU A 184 9.35 9.05 14.97
CA LEU A 184 10.11 9.76 13.94
C LEU A 184 11.58 9.33 13.88
N ASP A 185 12.18 9.04 15.05
CA ASP A 185 13.54 8.47 15.12
C ASP A 185 13.58 7.10 14.42
N LEU A 186 12.59 6.23 14.67
CA LEU A 186 12.48 4.92 14.02
C LEU A 186 12.29 5.05 12.51
N TYR A 187 11.33 5.87 12.06
CA TYR A 187 11.07 6.09 10.65
C TYR A 187 12.24 6.78 9.93
N GLY A 188 13.05 7.54 10.66
CA GLY A 188 14.31 8.10 10.16
C GLY A 188 15.39 7.05 9.85
N THR A 189 15.21 5.79 10.27
CA THR A 189 16.12 4.69 9.97
C THR A 189 15.74 3.90 8.72
N THR A 190 14.54 4.12 8.16
CA THR A 190 14.09 3.46 6.93
C THR A 190 14.86 3.97 5.72
N GLU A 191 15.07 3.12 4.71
CA GLU A 191 15.64 3.54 3.43
C GLU A 191 14.66 4.50 2.73
N PRO A 192 15.06 5.77 2.48
CA PRO A 192 14.13 6.76 1.94
C PRO A 192 13.92 6.56 0.43
N ILE A 193 12.67 6.54 -0.01
CA ILE A 193 12.29 6.51 -1.43
C ILE A 193 12.80 7.78 -2.18
N ASP A 194 12.89 8.91 -1.48
CA ASP A 194 13.38 10.19 -2.03
C ASP A 194 13.78 11.18 -0.93
N GLU A 195 14.31 12.33 -1.35
CA GLU A 195 14.74 13.41 -0.45
C GLU A 195 13.57 14.06 0.30
N GLU A 196 12.34 14.03 -0.26
CA GLU A 196 11.15 14.60 0.37
C GLU A 196 10.77 13.82 1.63
N TRP A 197 10.91 12.49 1.64
CA TRP A 197 10.68 11.66 2.83
C TRP A 197 11.57 12.06 4.00
N THR A 198 12.87 12.21 3.74
CA THR A 198 13.83 12.63 4.77
C THR A 198 13.56 14.05 5.27
N ALA A 199 13.21 14.96 4.35
CA ALA A 199 12.86 16.33 4.70
C ALA A 199 11.58 16.40 5.54
N GLN A 200 10.57 15.58 5.24
CA GLN A 200 9.31 15.47 5.98
C GLN A 200 9.56 15.05 7.43
N ILE A 201 10.34 13.97 7.65
CA ILE A 201 10.69 13.51 9.01
C ILE A 201 11.43 14.62 9.77
N SER A 202 12.41 15.28 9.14
CA SER A 202 13.15 16.38 9.76
C SER A 202 12.25 17.55 10.14
N ALA A 203 11.30 17.91 9.29
CA ALA A 203 10.35 18.99 9.55
C ALA A 203 9.41 18.66 10.72
N LEU A 204 8.89 17.42 10.78
CA LEU A 204 8.04 16.93 11.85
C LEU A 204 8.78 16.91 13.19
N SER A 205 10.06 16.53 13.20
CA SER A 205 10.89 16.45 14.41
C SER A 205 11.31 17.82 14.96
N HIS A 206 11.14 18.90 14.20
CA HIS A 206 11.61 20.24 14.59
C HIS A 206 10.90 20.83 15.81
N ASP A 207 9.58 20.57 15.94
CA ASP A 207 8.76 21.10 17.05
C ASP A 207 7.69 20.08 17.46
N ILE A 208 8.13 19.07 18.20
CA ILE A 208 7.30 17.94 18.65
C ILE A 208 6.14 18.37 19.53
N ASP A 209 6.32 19.40 20.39
CA ASP A 209 5.26 19.89 21.28
C ASP A 209 4.13 20.55 20.46
N LYS A 210 4.49 21.33 19.44
CA LYS A 210 3.53 21.92 18.52
C LYS A 210 2.83 20.86 17.68
N LEU A 211 3.58 19.87 17.17
CA LEU A 211 3.02 18.72 16.45
C LEU A 211 1.98 18.01 17.31
N THR A 212 2.35 17.64 18.53
CA THR A 212 1.47 16.95 19.49
C THR A 212 0.18 17.74 19.73
N THR A 213 0.29 19.06 19.99
CA THR A 213 -0.87 19.93 20.19
C THR A 213 -1.78 20.00 18.95
N SER A 214 -1.18 20.05 17.75
CA SER A 214 -1.92 20.08 16.50
C SER A 214 -2.70 18.77 16.28
N VAL A 215 -2.07 17.62 16.55
CA VAL A 215 -2.72 16.31 16.46
C VAL A 215 -3.85 16.17 17.48
N GLN A 216 -3.66 16.59 18.74
CA GLN A 216 -4.71 16.60 19.75
C GLN A 216 -5.94 17.39 19.28
N THR A 217 -5.70 18.57 18.68
CA THR A 217 -6.77 19.41 18.15
C THR A 217 -7.48 18.74 16.97
N TYR A 218 -6.72 18.13 16.07
CA TYR A 218 -7.26 17.44 14.90
C TYR A 218 -8.14 16.24 15.32
N VAL A 219 -7.64 15.38 16.19
CA VAL A 219 -8.36 14.19 16.70
C VAL A 219 -9.67 14.60 17.40
N ALA A 220 -9.67 15.71 18.14
CA ALA A 220 -10.87 16.20 18.83
C ALA A 220 -11.96 16.76 17.89
N THR A 221 -11.62 17.09 16.64
CA THR A 221 -12.51 17.82 15.72
C THR A 221 -12.80 17.11 14.40
N HIS A 222 -12.10 16.01 14.09
CA HIS A 222 -12.24 15.28 12.84
C HIS A 222 -12.68 13.84 13.08
N ASP A 223 -13.31 13.25 12.08
CA ASP A 223 -13.63 11.82 12.04
C ASP A 223 -12.35 10.99 11.79
N MET A 224 -12.15 9.97 12.60
CA MET A 224 -11.00 9.06 12.53
C MET A 224 -11.29 7.77 11.75
N SER A 225 -12.46 7.65 11.12
CA SER A 225 -12.89 6.43 10.43
C SER A 225 -11.92 6.00 9.33
N LEU A 226 -11.37 6.93 8.57
CA LEU A 226 -10.34 6.61 7.56
C LEU A 226 -9.13 5.95 8.20
N PHE A 227 -8.59 6.54 9.26
CA PHE A 227 -7.39 6.03 9.93
C PHE A 227 -7.63 4.65 10.55
N ASN A 228 -8.83 4.40 11.08
CA ASN A 228 -9.21 3.08 11.56
C ASN A 228 -9.29 2.04 10.43
N LYS A 229 -9.84 2.39 9.28
CA LYS A 229 -9.87 1.50 8.11
C LYS A 229 -8.47 1.22 7.58
N VAL A 230 -7.61 2.23 7.51
CA VAL A 230 -6.21 2.07 7.09
C VAL A 230 -5.48 1.14 8.07
N PHE A 231 -5.69 1.28 9.37
CA PHE A 231 -5.14 0.38 10.39
C PHE A 231 -5.54 -1.08 10.14
N GLN A 232 -6.83 -1.34 9.97
CA GLN A 232 -7.33 -2.67 9.70
C GLN A 232 -6.81 -3.23 8.36
N TYR A 233 -6.64 -2.38 7.36
CA TYR A 233 -6.14 -2.78 6.06
C TYR A 233 -4.63 -3.09 6.09
N ILE A 234 -3.84 -2.33 6.83
CA ILE A 234 -2.42 -2.63 7.07
C ILE A 234 -2.30 -3.96 7.82
N LEU A 235 -3.10 -4.19 8.87
CA LEU A 235 -3.13 -5.48 9.57
C LEU A 235 -3.45 -6.62 8.60
N TYR A 236 -4.48 -6.47 7.78
CA TYR A 236 -4.86 -7.46 6.78
C TYR A 236 -3.71 -7.80 5.83
N ARG A 237 -3.02 -6.77 5.31
CA ARG A 237 -1.91 -6.94 4.37
C ARG A 237 -0.71 -7.65 4.99
N GLN A 238 -0.54 -7.58 6.32
CA GLN A 238 0.61 -8.14 7.03
C GLN A 238 0.28 -9.43 7.82
N ILE A 239 -0.89 -10.03 7.62
CA ILE A 239 -1.28 -11.27 8.32
C ILE A 239 -0.30 -12.43 8.03
N ASP A 240 0.21 -12.53 6.81
CA ASP A 240 1.19 -13.55 6.43
C ASP A 240 2.49 -13.48 7.25
N MET A 241 2.85 -12.28 7.74
CA MET A 241 4.01 -12.08 8.61
C MET A 241 3.87 -12.73 10.00
N LEU A 242 2.67 -13.25 10.36
CA LEU A 242 2.49 -14.09 11.55
C LEU A 242 3.30 -15.39 11.50
N ALA A 243 3.80 -15.79 10.33
CA ALA A 243 4.70 -16.91 10.20
C ALA A 243 6.06 -16.66 10.88
N ASP A 244 6.52 -15.41 10.93
CA ASP A 244 7.86 -15.04 11.37
C ASP A 244 7.87 -14.07 12.56
N TYR A 245 6.79 -13.32 12.78
CA TYR A 245 6.68 -12.28 13.80
C TYR A 245 5.48 -12.48 14.72
N SER A 246 5.57 -11.93 15.93
CA SER A 246 4.45 -11.96 16.86
C SER A 246 3.28 -11.07 16.42
N LEU A 247 2.08 -11.40 16.89
CA LEU A 247 0.91 -10.55 16.68
C LEU A 247 1.12 -9.12 17.21
N GLU A 248 1.79 -8.98 18.35
CA GLU A 248 2.07 -7.66 18.96
C GLU A 248 2.98 -6.81 18.05
N SER A 249 3.96 -7.43 17.39
CA SER A 249 4.83 -6.75 16.43
C SER A 249 4.04 -6.23 15.24
N ILE A 250 3.12 -7.03 14.70
CA ILE A 250 2.26 -6.65 13.56
C ILE A 250 1.26 -5.55 13.97
N LEU A 251 0.67 -5.64 15.16
CA LEU A 251 -0.21 -4.61 15.70
C LEU A 251 0.54 -3.28 15.89
N SER A 252 1.78 -3.34 16.39
CA SER A 252 2.63 -2.16 16.59
C SER A 252 3.02 -1.53 15.26
N TYR A 253 3.43 -2.35 14.27
CA TYR A 253 3.72 -1.91 12.91
C TYR A 253 2.53 -1.16 12.29
N ALA A 254 1.34 -1.75 12.35
CA ALA A 254 0.14 -1.13 11.79
C ALA A 254 -0.25 0.16 12.53
N ARG A 255 -0.15 0.17 13.87
CA ARG A 255 -0.48 1.35 14.69
C ARG A 255 0.46 2.50 14.40
N ASP A 256 1.77 2.25 14.38
CA ASP A 256 2.78 3.26 14.14
C ASP A 256 2.73 3.77 12.68
N GLY A 257 2.39 2.88 11.71
CA GLY A 257 2.12 3.29 10.34
C GLY A 257 0.99 4.29 10.24
N VAL A 258 -0.13 4.00 10.89
CA VAL A 258 -1.28 4.92 10.88
C VAL A 258 -1.01 6.20 11.69
N GLU A 259 -0.26 6.12 12.78
CA GLU A 259 0.12 7.31 13.54
C GLU A 259 1.03 8.23 12.71
N TYR A 260 1.99 7.67 11.96
CA TYR A 260 2.80 8.45 11.01
C TYR A 260 1.94 9.11 9.93
N ILE A 261 0.98 8.38 9.35
CA ILE A 261 0.01 8.91 8.37
C ILE A 261 -0.83 10.04 9.00
N LEU A 262 -1.24 9.90 10.26
CA LEU A 262 -2.01 10.92 10.96
C LEU A 262 -1.21 12.20 11.16
N ILE A 263 0.02 12.11 11.70
CA ILE A 263 0.84 13.30 11.95
C ILE A 263 1.20 14.05 10.67
N THR A 264 1.50 13.34 9.59
CA THR A 264 1.76 13.94 8.27
C THR A 264 0.50 14.58 7.70
N SER A 265 -0.66 13.93 7.84
CA SER A 265 -1.96 14.47 7.40
C SER A 265 -2.32 15.77 8.14
N VAL A 266 -2.00 15.88 9.42
CA VAL A 266 -2.27 17.08 10.23
C VAL A 266 -1.41 18.26 9.79
N ILE A 267 -0.18 18.03 9.38
CA ILE A 267 0.77 19.08 9.01
C ILE A 267 0.67 19.47 7.53
N GLU A 268 0.54 18.48 6.64
CA GLU A 268 0.57 18.70 5.20
C GLU A 268 -0.82 18.67 4.55
N GLY A 269 -1.82 18.17 5.29
CA GLY A 269 -3.16 17.94 4.76
C GLY A 269 -3.25 16.71 3.86
N SER A 270 -4.42 16.51 3.23
CA SER A 270 -4.68 15.44 2.27
C SER A 270 -4.39 14.01 2.81
N PRO A 271 -5.17 13.50 3.79
CA PRO A 271 -4.94 12.18 4.38
C PRO A 271 -4.81 11.05 3.36
N LEU A 272 -5.57 11.09 2.27
CA LEU A 272 -5.49 10.07 1.21
C LEU A 272 -4.10 10.03 0.55
N LYS A 273 -3.52 11.21 0.30
CA LYS A 273 -2.17 11.32 -0.25
C LYS A 273 -1.14 10.77 0.72
N GLN A 274 -1.28 11.05 2.03
CA GLN A 274 -0.34 10.57 3.05
C GLN A 274 -0.41 9.04 3.23
N VAL A 275 -1.59 8.44 3.11
CA VAL A 275 -1.74 6.97 3.07
C VAL A 275 -0.99 6.38 1.88
N ALA A 276 -1.20 6.90 0.68
CA ALA A 276 -0.54 6.40 -0.52
C ALA A 276 0.99 6.58 -0.42
N ARG A 277 1.45 7.73 0.07
CA ARG A 277 2.86 8.04 0.26
C ARG A 277 3.55 7.10 1.25
N TRP A 278 2.90 6.87 2.40
CA TRP A 278 3.42 5.93 3.40
C TRP A 278 3.52 4.52 2.84
N SER A 279 2.48 4.06 2.14
CA SER A 279 2.48 2.73 1.55
C SER A 279 3.57 2.57 0.49
N GLN A 280 3.80 3.59 -0.35
CA GLN A 280 4.91 3.60 -1.33
C GLN A 280 6.28 3.49 -0.65
N GLN A 281 6.48 4.22 0.45
CA GLN A 281 7.75 4.27 1.18
C GLN A 281 8.00 3.01 2.00
N ILE A 282 6.97 2.45 2.62
CA ILE A 282 7.13 1.38 3.61
C ILE A 282 6.67 0.02 3.05
N GLU A 283 5.42 -0.11 2.57
CA GLU A 283 4.87 -1.41 2.20
C GLU A 283 5.39 -1.98 0.87
N TYR A 284 5.97 -1.13 0.01
CA TYR A 284 6.56 -1.53 -1.27
C TYR A 284 8.09 -1.63 -1.22
N ASP A 285 8.66 -1.54 -0.04
CA ASP A 285 10.06 -1.80 0.26
C ASP A 285 10.13 -2.89 1.34
N GLU A 286 10.45 -4.12 0.95
CA GLU A 286 10.47 -5.28 1.85
C GLU A 286 11.49 -5.10 2.98
N ASP A 287 12.64 -4.46 2.71
CA ASP A 287 13.66 -4.18 3.71
C ASP A 287 13.14 -3.21 4.79
N ASN A 288 12.33 -2.21 4.41
CA ASN A 288 11.69 -1.31 5.35
C ASN A 288 10.62 -1.99 6.20
N VAL A 289 9.81 -2.88 5.60
CA VAL A 289 8.83 -3.69 6.34
C VAL A 289 9.53 -4.56 7.36
N GLU A 290 10.57 -5.28 6.93
CA GLU A 290 11.34 -6.18 7.80
C GLU A 290 12.05 -5.43 8.92
N LEU A 291 12.70 -4.31 8.62
CA LEU A 291 13.35 -3.45 9.61
C LEU A 291 12.39 -3.02 10.73
N LEU A 292 11.19 -2.57 10.37
CA LEU A 292 10.18 -2.13 11.34
C LEU A 292 9.65 -3.30 12.16
N LEU A 293 9.33 -4.45 11.54
CA LEU A 293 8.84 -5.63 12.25
C LEU A 293 9.89 -6.20 13.21
N GLN A 294 11.17 -6.29 12.79
CA GLN A 294 12.29 -6.70 13.65
C GLN A 294 12.46 -5.76 14.84
N HIS A 295 12.31 -4.44 14.63
CA HIS A 295 12.36 -3.48 15.72
C HIS A 295 11.30 -3.80 16.79
N TYR A 296 10.03 -3.98 16.39
CA TYR A 296 8.95 -4.26 17.35
C TYR A 296 9.10 -5.61 18.02
N ASP A 297 9.58 -6.63 17.31
CA ASP A 297 9.82 -7.96 17.87
C ASP A 297 10.94 -7.94 18.92
N SER A 298 11.94 -7.10 18.74
CA SER A 298 13.03 -6.90 19.70
C SER A 298 12.63 -6.24 21.01
N LEU A 299 11.45 -5.63 21.08
CA LEU A 299 10.93 -4.94 22.27
C LEU A 299 10.14 -5.85 23.21
N GLN A 300 9.86 -7.08 22.80
CA GLN A 300 9.12 -8.09 23.57
C GLN A 300 10.05 -8.93 24.42
#